data_544081a50ce7fec98ab0fbcbca5f2df2
#
_entry.id   544081a50ce7fec98ab0fbcbca5f2df2
#
_cell.length_a   1.000
_cell.length_b   1.000
_cell.length_c   1.000
_cell.angle_alpha   90.00
_cell.angle_beta   90.00
_cell.angle_gamma   90.00
#
_symmetry.space_group_name_H-M   'P 1'
#
loop_
_entity.id
_entity.type
_entity.pdbx_description
1 polymer ?
#
loop_
_entity_poly.entity_id
_entity_poly.type
_entity_poly.pdbx_seq_one_letter_code
_entity_poly.pdbx_strand_id
1 'polypeptide(L)'
;MSLDKEIHSLKKLAAQYSQQLDLTHLALPNASTIVHPNIQCAIYELMFNEAAAWPLPPVGYRTRVLKTIISRIEEGITDPEEDELNSDLIETWTDLISLPKPSQIQQAQQLTYIKYTAPTTTTSQDPQTVITSESRGLIYSSGTTGFRTWEASLHLGTYLSTPTGAAHVTGKRVIELGAGTGFVSMYAAKYLRPQFVLATDREGTLIENMKGSKARNGLGGEFGVGAWEWGTPLGYPTEDDTESITREDLCFDVVLGADLVRDVSSFILFGILGSTGLMESRPMTQTYFLCFSLRFMTFLITTRPKSSFSQLHYGTRRLSRRFWTLVGYGVDYFADNNRFKAVCLPYESPQTENQTGFFHETEIPIRTYRVTR
;
A
#
# COMPACT_ATOMS: atom_id res chain seq x y z
N MET A 1 -5.52 -33.73 -0.54
CA MET A 1 -4.71 -32.52 -0.21
C MET A 1 -4.81 -32.35 1.30
N SER A 2 -3.77 -31.90 2.04
CA SER A 2 -3.92 -31.81 3.50
C SER A 2 -4.80 -30.61 3.87
N LEU A 3 -5.64 -30.73 4.89
CA LEU A 3 -6.54 -29.69 5.40
C LEU A 3 -5.79 -28.36 5.67
N ASP A 4 -4.57 -28.42 6.17
CA ASP A 4 -3.73 -27.25 6.41
C ASP A 4 -3.42 -26.45 5.14
N LYS A 5 -3.23 -27.12 4.02
CA LYS A 5 -2.98 -26.46 2.72
C LYS A 5 -4.22 -25.73 2.19
N GLU A 6 -5.39 -26.31 2.42
CA GLU A 6 -6.67 -25.69 2.05
C GLU A 6 -6.97 -24.47 2.90
N ILE A 7 -6.78 -24.56 4.22
CA ILE A 7 -6.93 -23.43 5.15
C ILE A 7 -5.95 -22.29 4.76
N HIS A 8 -4.71 -22.60 4.42
CA HIS A 8 -3.74 -21.60 3.98
C HIS A 8 -4.19 -20.90 2.69
N SER A 9 -4.72 -21.66 1.73
CA SER A 9 -5.27 -21.11 0.48
C SER A 9 -6.46 -20.18 0.74
N LEU A 10 -7.37 -20.55 1.65
CA LEU A 10 -8.51 -19.72 2.03
C LEU A 10 -8.10 -18.43 2.76
N LYS A 11 -7.08 -18.49 3.63
CA LYS A 11 -6.51 -17.28 4.25
C LYS A 11 -5.92 -16.34 3.21
N LYS A 12 -5.24 -16.86 2.18
CA LYS A 12 -4.75 -16.05 1.05
C LYS A 12 -5.91 -15.40 0.29
N LEU A 13 -6.95 -16.16 -0.02
CA LEU A 13 -8.17 -15.64 -0.69
C LEU A 13 -8.83 -14.52 0.14
N ALA A 14 -8.98 -14.72 1.46
CA ALA A 14 -9.54 -13.72 2.36
C ALA A 14 -8.69 -12.45 2.44
N ALA A 15 -7.36 -12.57 2.40
CA ALA A 15 -6.46 -11.43 2.35
C ALA A 15 -6.59 -10.65 1.02
N GLN A 16 -6.68 -11.36 -0.11
CA GLN A 16 -6.93 -10.77 -1.43
C GLN A 16 -8.28 -10.05 -1.50
N TYR A 17 -9.33 -10.68 -0.96
CA TYR A 17 -10.66 -10.10 -0.85
C TYR A 17 -10.68 -8.83 0.03
N SER A 18 -10.06 -8.86 1.20
CA SER A 18 -9.97 -7.73 2.11
C SER A 18 -9.16 -6.56 1.53
N GLN A 19 -8.16 -6.85 0.69
CA GLN A 19 -7.40 -5.86 -0.09
C GLN A 19 -8.18 -5.38 -1.33
N GLN A 20 -9.34 -5.98 -1.63
CA GLN A 20 -10.23 -5.66 -2.76
C GLN A 20 -9.52 -5.78 -4.12
N LEU A 21 -8.85 -6.89 -4.37
CA LEU A 21 -8.27 -7.19 -5.68
C LEU A 21 -9.36 -7.36 -6.75
N ASP A 22 -8.97 -7.20 -8.02
CA ASP A 22 -9.87 -7.56 -9.12
C ASP A 22 -10.26 -9.05 -9.01
N LEU A 23 -11.49 -9.38 -9.44
CA LEU A 23 -12.01 -10.75 -9.34
C LEU A 23 -11.13 -11.78 -10.07
N THR A 24 -10.49 -11.36 -11.15
CA THR A 24 -9.59 -12.21 -11.93
C THR A 24 -8.31 -12.61 -11.19
N HIS A 25 -7.95 -11.85 -10.15
CA HIS A 25 -6.76 -12.09 -9.32
C HIS A 25 -7.09 -12.81 -8.00
N LEU A 26 -8.36 -13.12 -7.73
CA LEU A 26 -8.75 -13.88 -6.56
C LEU A 26 -8.38 -15.37 -6.73
N ALA A 27 -7.62 -15.90 -5.79
CA ALA A 27 -7.20 -17.32 -5.78
C ALA A 27 -8.35 -18.23 -5.29
N LEU A 28 -9.46 -18.26 -6.04
CA LEU A 28 -10.60 -19.10 -5.73
C LEU A 28 -10.22 -20.59 -5.81
N PRO A 29 -10.68 -21.44 -4.87
CA PRO A 29 -10.55 -22.87 -4.99
C PRO A 29 -11.20 -23.38 -6.28
N ASN A 30 -10.76 -24.55 -6.77
CA ASN A 30 -11.43 -25.18 -7.89
C ASN A 30 -12.83 -25.70 -7.49
N ALA A 31 -13.69 -25.98 -8.48
CA ALA A 31 -15.07 -26.37 -8.26
C ALA A 31 -15.22 -27.61 -7.35
N SER A 32 -14.36 -28.62 -7.55
CA SER A 32 -14.38 -29.84 -6.73
C SER A 32 -13.95 -29.66 -5.29
N THR A 33 -13.24 -28.57 -4.97
CA THR A 33 -12.84 -28.23 -3.58
C THR A 33 -13.86 -27.32 -2.93
N ILE A 34 -14.34 -26.30 -3.64
CA ILE A 34 -15.20 -25.25 -3.06
C ILE A 34 -16.61 -25.77 -2.73
N VAL A 35 -17.05 -26.85 -3.37
CA VAL A 35 -18.35 -27.49 -3.10
C VAL A 35 -18.46 -28.10 -1.71
N HIS A 36 -17.32 -28.46 -1.08
CA HIS A 36 -17.33 -29.08 0.24
C HIS A 36 -17.88 -28.13 1.32
N PRO A 37 -18.83 -28.60 2.18
CA PRO A 37 -19.48 -27.76 3.20
C PRO A 37 -18.51 -27.02 4.12
N ASN A 38 -17.43 -27.68 4.55
CA ASN A 38 -16.39 -27.06 5.41
C ASN A 38 -15.66 -25.91 4.73
N ILE A 39 -15.44 -25.98 3.41
CA ILE A 39 -14.80 -24.91 2.63
C ILE A 39 -15.76 -23.75 2.48
N GLN A 40 -17.02 -24.00 2.17
CA GLN A 40 -18.06 -22.96 2.11
C GLN A 40 -18.24 -22.22 3.43
N CYS A 41 -18.31 -22.97 4.55
CA CYS A 41 -18.36 -22.40 5.90
C CYS A 41 -17.14 -21.54 6.20
N ALA A 42 -15.92 -22.01 5.89
CA ALA A 42 -14.70 -21.23 6.08
C ALA A 42 -14.65 -19.96 5.20
N ILE A 43 -15.16 -20.01 3.98
CA ILE A 43 -15.30 -18.83 3.11
C ILE A 43 -16.25 -17.81 3.74
N TYR A 44 -17.42 -18.26 4.25
CA TYR A 44 -18.35 -17.37 4.93
C TYR A 44 -17.68 -16.68 6.12
N GLU A 45 -17.08 -17.44 7.03
CA GLU A 45 -16.45 -16.92 8.23
C GLU A 45 -15.29 -15.96 7.94
N LEU A 46 -14.46 -16.26 6.96
CA LEU A 46 -13.27 -15.45 6.64
C LEU A 46 -13.56 -14.20 5.81
N MET A 47 -14.70 -14.17 5.08
CA MET A 47 -14.94 -13.14 4.08
C MET A 47 -16.25 -12.38 4.27
N PHE A 48 -17.31 -12.99 4.81
CA PHE A 48 -18.65 -12.41 4.84
C PHE A 48 -19.25 -12.24 6.24
N ASN A 49 -18.81 -13.02 7.24
CA ASN A 49 -19.24 -12.84 8.61
C ASN A 49 -18.73 -11.51 9.17
N GLU A 50 -19.62 -10.53 9.39
CA GLU A 50 -19.28 -9.17 9.83
C GLU A 50 -18.51 -9.15 11.17
N ALA A 51 -18.80 -10.08 12.06
CA ALA A 51 -18.14 -10.16 13.36
C ALA A 51 -16.67 -10.63 13.27
N ALA A 52 -16.35 -11.47 12.27
CA ALA A 52 -15.02 -12.06 12.11
C ALA A 52 -14.16 -11.35 11.05
N ALA A 53 -14.77 -10.91 9.95
CA ALA A 53 -14.07 -10.43 8.75
C ALA A 53 -13.92 -8.90 8.66
N TRP A 54 -14.23 -8.16 9.74
CA TRP A 54 -14.12 -6.69 9.71
C TRP A 54 -12.70 -6.17 9.33
N PRO A 55 -12.61 -5.09 8.54
CA PRO A 55 -13.67 -4.37 7.83
C PRO A 55 -14.10 -5.11 6.56
N LEU A 56 -15.40 -5.09 6.30
CA LEU A 56 -15.93 -5.66 5.07
C LEU A 56 -15.76 -4.71 3.88
N PRO A 57 -15.45 -5.24 2.69
CA PRO A 57 -15.42 -4.47 1.45
C PRO A 57 -16.79 -3.84 1.10
N PRO A 58 -16.83 -2.85 0.19
CA PRO A 58 -18.08 -2.23 -0.27
C PRO A 58 -19.08 -3.25 -0.81
N VAL A 59 -20.37 -2.97 -0.59
CA VAL A 59 -21.49 -3.83 -1.02
C VAL A 59 -21.35 -4.31 -2.46
N GLY A 60 -21.08 -3.39 -3.41
CA GLY A 60 -20.96 -3.75 -4.82
C GLY A 60 -19.80 -4.69 -5.13
N TYR A 61 -18.70 -4.63 -4.37
CA TYR A 61 -17.59 -5.57 -4.50
C TYR A 61 -17.96 -6.92 -3.88
N ARG A 62 -18.50 -6.94 -2.65
CA ARG A 62 -18.98 -8.15 -1.98
C ARG A 62 -19.96 -8.93 -2.83
N THR A 63 -20.95 -8.23 -3.43
CA THR A 63 -21.94 -8.82 -4.32
C THR A 63 -21.30 -9.53 -5.51
N ARG A 64 -20.31 -8.90 -6.17
CA ARG A 64 -19.65 -9.53 -7.31
C ARG A 64 -18.82 -10.75 -6.91
N VAL A 65 -18.05 -10.64 -5.82
CA VAL A 65 -17.24 -11.74 -5.32
C VAL A 65 -18.11 -12.92 -4.92
N LEU A 66 -19.19 -12.69 -4.15
CA LEU A 66 -20.07 -13.75 -3.69
C LEU A 66 -20.80 -14.44 -4.85
N LYS A 67 -21.22 -13.66 -5.88
CA LYS A 67 -21.76 -14.25 -7.12
C LYS A 67 -20.77 -15.20 -7.77
N THR A 68 -19.50 -14.81 -7.87
CA THR A 68 -18.47 -15.68 -8.48
C THR A 68 -18.22 -16.93 -7.65
N ILE A 69 -18.26 -16.82 -6.32
CA ILE A 69 -18.14 -17.96 -5.40
C ILE A 69 -19.30 -18.93 -5.58
N ILE A 70 -20.55 -18.42 -5.53
CA ILE A 70 -21.76 -19.24 -5.70
C ILE A 70 -21.71 -19.96 -7.07
N SER A 71 -21.43 -19.25 -8.16
CA SER A 71 -21.33 -19.89 -9.48
C SER A 71 -20.24 -20.99 -9.51
N ARG A 72 -19.11 -20.78 -8.80
CA ARG A 72 -18.06 -21.80 -8.72
C ARG A 72 -18.49 -23.01 -7.88
N ILE A 73 -19.31 -22.84 -6.85
CA ILE A 73 -19.89 -23.94 -6.06
C ILE A 73 -20.88 -24.72 -6.93
N GLU A 74 -21.79 -24.03 -7.65
CA GLU A 74 -22.76 -24.64 -8.56
C GLU A 74 -22.07 -25.49 -9.65
N GLU A 75 -20.93 -25.04 -10.20
CA GLU A 75 -20.12 -25.83 -11.13
C GLU A 75 -19.55 -27.12 -10.51
N GLY A 76 -19.40 -27.17 -9.19
CA GLY A 76 -18.85 -28.30 -8.45
C GLY A 76 -19.90 -29.30 -7.98
N ILE A 77 -21.18 -28.97 -7.99
CA ILE A 77 -22.28 -29.85 -7.58
C ILE A 77 -22.38 -31.02 -8.57
N THR A 78 -22.15 -32.22 -8.08
CA THR A 78 -22.25 -33.46 -8.84
C THR A 78 -23.40 -34.32 -8.40
N ASP A 79 -23.76 -34.26 -7.14
CA ASP A 79 -24.91 -34.92 -6.54
C ASP A 79 -25.79 -33.92 -5.79
N PRO A 80 -26.93 -33.49 -6.38
CA PRO A 80 -27.82 -32.52 -5.75
C PRO A 80 -28.47 -32.99 -4.45
N GLU A 81 -28.41 -34.28 -4.10
CA GLU A 81 -28.93 -34.80 -2.84
C GLU A 81 -27.89 -34.73 -1.69
N GLU A 82 -26.59 -34.70 -2.03
CA GLU A 82 -25.49 -34.64 -1.05
C GLU A 82 -24.77 -33.27 -1.03
N ASP A 83 -24.69 -32.60 -2.19
CA ASP A 83 -23.99 -31.33 -2.38
C ASP A 83 -24.95 -30.15 -2.20
N GLU A 84 -24.89 -29.45 -1.08
CA GLU A 84 -25.74 -28.30 -0.79
C GLU A 84 -24.94 -26.98 -0.78
N LEU A 85 -25.60 -25.90 -1.20
CA LEU A 85 -25.12 -24.54 -1.00
C LEU A 85 -25.29 -24.15 0.48
N ASN A 86 -24.24 -23.58 1.06
CA ASN A 86 -24.27 -23.08 2.43
C ASN A 86 -25.33 -21.98 2.60
N SER A 87 -26.24 -22.14 3.57
CA SER A 87 -27.35 -21.23 3.82
C SER A 87 -26.93 -19.80 4.12
N ASP A 88 -25.83 -19.62 4.88
CA ASP A 88 -25.33 -18.29 5.26
C ASP A 88 -24.80 -17.51 4.02
N LEU A 89 -24.21 -18.21 3.04
CA LEU A 89 -23.82 -17.59 1.77
C LEU A 89 -25.02 -17.16 0.94
N ILE A 90 -26.09 -17.98 0.91
CA ILE A 90 -27.34 -17.64 0.18
C ILE A 90 -28.05 -16.46 0.84
N GLU A 91 -28.16 -16.47 2.17
CA GLU A 91 -28.78 -15.38 2.94
C GLU A 91 -28.02 -14.09 2.71
N THR A 92 -26.66 -14.12 2.87
CA THR A 92 -25.79 -12.98 2.56
C THR A 92 -25.97 -12.48 1.12
N TRP A 93 -26.09 -13.39 0.16
CA TRP A 93 -26.34 -13.01 -1.24
C TRP A 93 -27.66 -12.28 -1.39
N THR A 94 -28.74 -12.82 -0.81
CA THR A 94 -30.08 -12.23 -0.85
C THR A 94 -30.10 -10.85 -0.24
N ASP A 95 -29.45 -10.68 0.91
CA ASP A 95 -29.31 -9.39 1.57
C ASP A 95 -28.57 -8.37 0.71
N LEU A 96 -27.41 -8.76 0.16
CA LEU A 96 -26.59 -7.86 -0.66
C LEU A 96 -27.29 -7.39 -1.94
N ILE A 97 -28.07 -8.24 -2.61
CA ILE A 97 -28.79 -7.87 -3.83
C ILE A 97 -30.03 -7.02 -3.55
N SER A 98 -30.59 -7.09 -2.32
CA SER A 98 -31.73 -6.30 -1.89
C SER A 98 -31.36 -4.84 -1.54
N LEU A 99 -30.08 -4.56 -1.26
CA LEU A 99 -29.62 -3.24 -0.92
C LEU A 99 -29.68 -2.27 -2.12
N PRO A 100 -30.03 -1.00 -1.88
CA PRO A 100 -30.04 0.01 -2.93
C PRO A 100 -28.61 0.20 -3.49
N LYS A 101 -28.50 0.23 -4.81
CA LYS A 101 -27.23 0.44 -5.49
C LYS A 101 -26.89 1.93 -5.52
N PRO A 102 -25.78 2.38 -4.89
CA PRO A 102 -25.35 3.76 -5.00
C PRO A 102 -24.97 4.08 -6.46
N SER A 103 -25.11 5.35 -6.86
CA SER A 103 -24.71 5.80 -8.20
C SER A 103 -23.21 5.58 -8.41
N GLN A 104 -22.77 5.50 -9.67
CA GLN A 104 -21.35 5.34 -10.01
C GLN A 104 -20.47 6.45 -9.42
N ILE A 105 -20.98 7.69 -9.40
CA ILE A 105 -20.28 8.85 -8.82
C ILE A 105 -20.12 8.67 -7.30
N GLN A 106 -21.18 8.28 -6.61
CA GLN A 106 -21.14 8.02 -5.17
C GLN A 106 -20.16 6.89 -4.83
N GLN A 107 -20.16 5.80 -5.62
CA GLN A 107 -19.22 4.69 -5.44
C GLN A 107 -17.77 5.15 -5.64
N ALA A 108 -17.52 5.99 -6.66
CA ALA A 108 -16.17 6.49 -6.98
C ALA A 108 -15.62 7.42 -5.89
N GLN A 109 -16.48 8.19 -5.23
CA GLN A 109 -16.10 9.14 -4.18
C GLN A 109 -16.06 8.54 -2.77
N GLN A 110 -16.64 7.36 -2.59
CA GLN A 110 -16.77 6.74 -1.28
C GLN A 110 -15.39 6.31 -0.75
N LEU A 111 -15.04 6.80 0.43
CA LEU A 111 -13.93 6.24 1.20
C LEU A 111 -14.34 4.87 1.76
N THR A 112 -13.48 3.89 1.54
CA THR A 112 -13.68 2.52 2.00
C THR A 112 -12.49 2.05 2.81
N TYR A 113 -12.72 1.16 3.76
CA TYR A 113 -11.63 0.55 4.51
C TYR A 113 -11.02 -0.59 3.71
N ILE A 114 -9.70 -0.55 3.59
CA ILE A 114 -8.92 -1.60 2.95
C ILE A 114 -8.04 -2.24 4.01
N LYS A 115 -8.12 -3.55 4.14
CA LYS A 115 -7.24 -4.31 5.04
C LYS A 115 -6.14 -4.98 4.23
N TYR A 116 -4.92 -4.56 4.47
CA TYR A 116 -3.71 -5.12 3.90
C TYR A 116 -3.12 -6.15 4.86
N THR A 117 -2.82 -7.34 4.36
CA THR A 117 -2.14 -8.39 5.12
C THR A 117 -0.70 -8.50 4.65
N ALA A 118 0.25 -8.48 5.57
CA ALA A 118 1.65 -8.63 5.25
C ALA A 118 1.98 -10.03 4.73
N PRO A 119 3.03 -10.19 3.90
CA PRO A 119 3.52 -11.49 3.51
C PRO A 119 3.88 -12.33 4.74
N THR A 120 3.46 -13.60 4.73
CA THR A 120 3.75 -14.53 5.82
C THR A 120 5.19 -14.99 5.71
N THR A 121 6.05 -14.57 6.63
CA THR A 121 7.49 -14.89 6.62
C THR A 121 7.85 -16.11 7.46
N THR A 122 6.97 -16.73 8.18
CA THR A 122 7.03 -17.97 8.97
C THR A 122 6.10 -17.89 10.19
N THR A 123 5.52 -19.00 10.58
CA THR A 123 5.02 -19.41 11.91
C THR A 123 4.36 -18.41 12.88
N SER A 124 4.20 -17.14 12.58
CA SER A 124 3.37 -16.26 13.42
C SER A 124 1.91 -16.67 13.28
N GLN A 125 1.27 -17.01 14.38
CA GLN A 125 -0.11 -17.48 14.40
C GLN A 125 -1.09 -16.39 13.93
N ASP A 126 -0.77 -15.12 14.15
CA ASP A 126 -1.63 -14.00 13.80
C ASP A 126 -1.11 -13.23 12.60
N PRO A 127 -1.97 -12.94 11.59
CA PRO A 127 -1.60 -12.17 10.42
C PRO A 127 -1.34 -10.71 10.79
N GLN A 128 -0.22 -10.17 10.32
CA GLN A 128 0.09 -8.75 10.45
C GLN A 128 -0.77 -7.94 9.46
N THR A 129 -1.62 -7.05 9.97
CA THR A 129 -2.56 -6.30 9.13
C THR A 129 -2.53 -4.79 9.39
N VAL A 130 -2.72 -4.02 8.31
CA VAL A 130 -2.91 -2.57 8.35
C VAL A 130 -4.23 -2.22 7.67
N ILE A 131 -5.02 -1.34 8.30
CA ILE A 131 -6.30 -0.88 7.77
C ILE A 131 -6.16 0.59 7.39
N THR A 132 -6.29 0.88 6.09
CA THR A 132 -6.33 2.24 5.54
C THR A 132 -7.76 2.64 5.21
N SER A 133 -7.96 3.92 4.92
CA SER A 133 -9.21 4.44 4.35
C SER A 133 -8.88 5.04 2.98
N GLU A 134 -9.49 4.51 1.92
CA GLU A 134 -9.13 4.80 0.53
C GLU A 134 -10.32 5.11 -0.35
N SER A 135 -10.09 5.93 -1.37
CA SER A 135 -10.98 6.11 -2.52
C SER A 135 -10.34 5.51 -3.75
N ARG A 136 -10.83 4.35 -4.19
CA ARG A 136 -10.29 3.64 -5.36
C ARG A 136 -11.00 3.95 -6.67
N GLY A 137 -12.13 4.63 -6.60
CA GLY A 137 -12.92 4.97 -7.78
C GLY A 137 -12.36 6.13 -8.59
N LEU A 138 -11.55 6.99 -8.00
CA LEU A 138 -10.92 8.13 -8.66
C LEU A 138 -9.40 8.08 -8.46
N ILE A 139 -8.65 8.18 -9.58
CA ILE A 139 -7.18 8.30 -9.53
C ILE A 139 -6.78 9.62 -8.87
N TYR A 140 -7.56 10.67 -9.12
CA TYR A 140 -7.34 12.01 -8.60
C TYR A 140 -8.58 12.48 -7.86
N SER A 141 -8.49 12.61 -6.55
CA SER A 141 -9.58 13.04 -5.67
C SER A 141 -9.11 14.17 -4.77
N SER A 142 -9.94 15.19 -4.61
CA SER A 142 -9.65 16.33 -3.72
C SER A 142 -8.28 16.99 -3.96
N GLY A 143 -7.82 17.06 -5.21
CA GLY A 143 -6.54 17.69 -5.55
C GLY A 143 -5.31 16.79 -5.40
N THR A 144 -5.47 15.52 -5.06
CA THR A 144 -4.35 14.59 -4.80
C THR A 144 -4.63 13.17 -5.31
N THR A 145 -3.56 12.40 -5.51
CA THR A 145 -3.59 10.96 -5.78
C THR A 145 -3.40 10.13 -4.51
N GLY A 146 -3.20 10.78 -3.35
CA GLY A 146 -2.82 10.15 -2.09
C GLY A 146 -3.94 9.37 -1.38
N PHE A 147 -5.19 9.41 -1.87
CA PHE A 147 -6.30 8.60 -1.32
C PHE A 147 -6.26 7.12 -1.74
N ARG A 148 -5.21 6.68 -2.39
CA ARG A 148 -4.97 5.28 -2.76
C ARG A 148 -3.56 4.87 -2.36
N THR A 149 -3.43 3.65 -1.84
CA THR A 149 -2.11 3.01 -1.67
C THR A 149 -1.64 2.48 -3.02
N TRP A 150 -0.51 2.99 -3.49
CA TRP A 150 0.07 2.64 -4.79
C TRP A 150 0.99 1.43 -4.68
N GLU A 151 1.27 0.82 -5.82
CA GLU A 151 2.07 -0.40 -5.95
C GLU A 151 3.47 -0.25 -5.33
N ALA A 152 4.09 0.94 -5.44
CA ALA A 152 5.39 1.21 -4.83
C ALA A 152 5.35 1.20 -3.29
N SER A 153 4.25 1.65 -2.68
CA SER A 153 4.05 1.55 -1.24
C SER A 153 3.92 0.09 -0.80
N LEU A 154 3.19 -0.73 -1.56
CA LEU A 154 3.02 -2.15 -1.29
C LEU A 154 4.34 -2.92 -1.47
N HIS A 155 5.12 -2.59 -2.51
CA HIS A 155 6.46 -3.12 -2.72
C HIS A 155 7.41 -2.75 -1.59
N LEU A 156 7.42 -1.49 -1.15
CA LEU A 156 8.23 -1.04 -0.02
C LEU A 156 7.80 -1.75 1.27
N GLY A 157 6.50 -1.88 1.53
CA GLY A 157 5.94 -2.64 2.65
C GLY A 157 6.39 -4.11 2.62
N THR A 158 6.36 -4.74 1.44
CA THR A 158 6.84 -6.12 1.23
C THR A 158 8.33 -6.23 1.52
N TYR A 159 9.16 -5.27 1.07
CA TYR A 159 10.58 -5.23 1.42
C TYR A 159 10.79 -5.08 2.93
N LEU A 160 10.09 -4.15 3.57
CA LEU A 160 10.18 -3.90 5.01
C LEU A 160 9.70 -5.09 5.84
N SER A 161 8.84 -5.97 5.31
CA SER A 161 8.40 -7.20 5.99
C SER A 161 9.49 -8.28 6.03
N THR A 162 10.55 -8.14 5.22
CA THR A 162 11.72 -9.04 5.28
C THR A 162 12.62 -8.71 6.48
N PRO A 163 13.36 -9.70 7.03
CA PRO A 163 14.32 -9.43 8.11
C PRO A 163 15.33 -8.32 7.78
N THR A 164 15.80 -8.28 6.53
CA THR A 164 16.75 -7.26 6.06
C THR A 164 16.08 -5.87 6.02
N GLY A 165 14.87 -5.78 5.52
CA GLY A 165 14.11 -4.52 5.47
C GLY A 165 13.76 -4.02 6.87
N ALA A 166 13.26 -4.88 7.75
CA ALA A 166 12.93 -4.56 9.14
C ALA A 166 14.11 -4.01 9.92
N ALA A 167 15.32 -4.57 9.73
CA ALA A 167 16.54 -4.13 10.42
C ALA A 167 16.88 -2.65 10.15
N HIS A 168 16.43 -2.08 9.04
CA HIS A 168 16.67 -0.67 8.74
C HIS A 168 15.81 0.29 9.57
N VAL A 169 14.69 -0.17 10.08
CA VAL A 169 13.65 0.63 10.75
C VAL A 169 13.62 0.39 12.27
N THR A 170 13.94 -0.84 12.68
CA THR A 170 13.90 -1.26 14.09
C THR A 170 14.76 -0.38 14.98
N GLY A 171 14.17 0.17 16.04
CA GLY A 171 14.83 1.04 17.02
C GLY A 171 15.21 2.43 16.49
N LYS A 172 14.69 2.84 15.33
CA LYS A 172 15.01 4.10 14.65
C LYS A 172 13.85 5.09 14.74
N ARG A 173 14.19 6.37 14.62
CA ARG A 173 13.22 7.43 14.36
C ARG A 173 13.02 7.56 12.86
N VAL A 174 11.80 7.40 12.40
CA VAL A 174 11.45 7.26 10.99
C VAL A 174 10.53 8.40 10.57
N ILE A 175 10.76 8.98 9.39
CA ILE A 175 9.80 9.88 8.73
C ILE A 175 9.45 9.33 7.35
N GLU A 176 8.16 9.36 7.00
CA GLU A 176 7.70 9.08 5.64
C GLU A 176 7.27 10.37 4.96
N LEU A 177 7.76 10.56 3.74
CA LEU A 177 7.44 11.70 2.88
C LEU A 177 6.33 11.32 1.91
N GLY A 178 5.30 12.19 1.80
CA GLY A 178 4.18 11.92 0.89
C GLY A 178 3.47 10.62 1.23
N ALA A 179 3.15 10.42 2.51
CA ALA A 179 2.64 9.16 3.04
C ALA A 179 1.26 8.75 2.48
N GLY A 180 0.50 9.69 1.89
CA GLY A 180 -0.81 9.44 1.29
C GLY A 180 -1.77 8.78 2.27
N THR A 181 -2.03 7.49 2.09
CA THR A 181 -2.87 6.70 3.01
C THR A 181 -2.21 6.38 4.34
N GLY A 182 -0.88 6.57 4.46
CA GLY A 182 -0.07 6.23 5.63
C GLY A 182 0.24 4.73 5.76
N PHE A 183 0.00 3.93 4.74
CA PHE A 183 0.15 2.47 4.78
C PHE A 183 1.54 2.03 5.26
N VAL A 184 2.63 2.55 4.64
CA VAL A 184 4.01 2.13 4.97
C VAL A 184 4.37 2.53 6.38
N SER A 185 4.09 3.77 6.76
CA SER A 185 4.32 4.29 8.11
C SER A 185 3.57 3.51 9.19
N MET A 186 2.28 3.22 8.98
CA MET A 186 1.47 2.43 9.93
C MET A 186 1.98 1.00 10.05
N TYR A 187 2.38 0.36 8.94
CA TYR A 187 2.98 -0.96 8.98
C TYR A 187 4.29 -0.96 9.79
N ALA A 188 5.15 0.03 9.52
CA ALA A 188 6.41 0.17 10.24
C ALA A 188 6.17 0.38 11.74
N ALA A 189 5.30 1.31 12.12
CA ALA A 189 4.99 1.61 13.52
C ALA A 189 4.44 0.38 14.27
N LYS A 190 3.51 -0.34 13.64
CA LYS A 190 2.79 -1.45 14.29
C LYS A 190 3.64 -2.71 14.46
N TYR A 191 4.55 -3.01 13.51
CA TYR A 191 5.19 -4.33 13.45
C TYR A 191 6.71 -4.32 13.47
N LEU A 192 7.38 -3.20 13.13
CA LEU A 192 8.83 -3.17 12.98
C LEU A 192 9.57 -2.57 14.18
N ARG A 193 8.85 -2.22 15.24
CA ARG A 193 9.40 -1.68 16.51
C ARG A 193 10.34 -0.49 16.30
N PRO A 194 9.97 0.56 15.55
CA PRO A 194 10.73 1.80 15.52
C PRO A 194 10.67 2.48 16.90
N GLN A 195 11.54 3.47 17.13
CA GLN A 195 11.41 4.35 18.28
C GLN A 195 10.23 5.31 18.11
N PHE A 196 10.05 5.84 16.89
CA PHE A 196 8.97 6.73 16.51
C PHE A 196 8.83 6.77 14.99
N VAL A 197 7.61 6.91 14.49
CA VAL A 197 7.31 7.12 13.07
C VAL A 197 6.48 8.38 12.90
N LEU A 198 6.91 9.27 12.01
CA LEU A 198 6.14 10.43 11.56
C LEU A 198 5.71 10.24 10.11
N ALA A 199 4.42 10.11 9.87
CA ALA A 199 3.84 10.12 8.53
C ALA A 199 3.52 11.55 8.10
N THR A 200 4.04 12.02 6.95
CA THR A 200 3.83 13.39 6.49
C THR A 200 3.23 13.43 5.09
N ASP A 201 2.31 14.38 4.89
CA ASP A 201 1.79 14.74 3.57
C ASP A 201 1.48 16.24 3.54
N ARG A 202 1.28 16.81 2.35
CA ARG A 202 0.92 18.21 2.20
C ARG A 202 -0.58 18.46 2.40
N GLU A 203 -1.41 17.51 1.97
CA GLU A 203 -2.86 17.67 1.88
C GLU A 203 -3.52 17.42 3.25
N GLY A 204 -4.18 18.44 3.80
CA GLY A 204 -4.85 18.36 5.10
C GLY A 204 -5.91 17.26 5.19
N THR A 205 -6.62 16.99 4.11
CA THR A 205 -7.61 15.90 4.05
C THR A 205 -6.99 14.50 4.18
N LEU A 206 -5.76 14.32 3.68
CA LEU A 206 -5.00 13.07 3.87
C LEU A 206 -4.51 12.95 5.32
N ILE A 207 -4.11 14.06 5.94
CA ILE A 207 -3.69 14.10 7.34
C ILE A 207 -4.85 13.62 8.24
N GLU A 208 -6.05 14.17 8.07
CA GLU A 208 -7.22 13.73 8.84
C GLU A 208 -7.60 12.27 8.56
N ASN A 209 -7.48 11.83 7.34
CA ASN A 209 -7.69 10.42 6.98
C ASN A 209 -6.67 9.49 7.67
N MET A 210 -5.39 9.89 7.73
CA MET A 210 -4.35 9.15 8.43
C MET A 210 -4.56 9.12 9.95
N LYS A 211 -5.01 10.22 10.57
CA LYS A 211 -5.37 10.25 12.00
C LYS A 211 -6.48 9.25 12.32
N GLY A 212 -7.53 9.19 11.48
CA GLY A 212 -8.58 8.18 11.61
C GLY A 212 -8.05 6.74 11.43
N SER A 213 -7.10 6.55 10.52
CA SER A 213 -6.46 5.24 10.29
C SER A 213 -5.52 4.85 11.44
N LYS A 214 -4.81 5.80 12.07
CA LYS A 214 -4.03 5.61 13.30
C LYS A 214 -4.89 4.95 14.39
N ALA A 215 -6.04 5.54 14.69
CA ALA A 215 -6.96 5.01 15.70
C ALA A 215 -7.46 3.59 15.36
N ARG A 216 -7.85 3.34 14.10
CA ARG A 216 -8.30 2.00 13.64
C ARG A 216 -7.23 0.92 13.75
N ASN A 217 -5.96 1.29 13.63
CA ASN A 217 -4.84 0.35 13.77
C ASN A 217 -4.33 0.22 15.21
N GLY A 218 -4.94 0.91 16.19
CA GLY A 218 -4.53 0.89 17.60
C GLY A 218 -3.14 1.48 17.85
N LEU A 219 -2.72 2.45 17.02
CA LEU A 219 -1.42 3.11 17.15
C LEU A 219 -1.50 4.26 18.16
N GLY A 220 -0.51 4.34 19.05
CA GLY A 220 -0.40 5.35 20.12
C GLY A 220 0.62 6.43 19.84
N GLY A 221 1.37 6.82 20.87
CA GLY A 221 2.38 7.88 20.82
C GLY A 221 3.60 7.56 19.96
N GLU A 222 3.82 6.29 19.63
CA GLU A 222 4.90 5.85 18.73
C GLU A 222 4.67 6.25 17.26
N PHE A 223 3.46 6.73 16.93
CA PHE A 223 3.08 7.14 15.59
C PHE A 223 2.48 8.53 15.55
N GLY A 224 3.13 9.43 14.82
CA GLY A 224 2.68 10.79 14.56
C GLY A 224 2.21 10.98 13.12
N VAL A 225 1.30 11.95 12.93
CA VAL A 225 0.83 12.40 11.60
C VAL A 225 0.99 13.91 11.52
N GLY A 226 1.65 14.42 10.49
CA GLY A 226 1.92 15.84 10.34
C GLY A 226 1.75 16.38 8.93
N ALA A 227 1.24 17.62 8.82
CA ALA A 227 1.21 18.32 7.55
C ALA A 227 2.61 18.89 7.26
N TRP A 228 3.16 18.60 6.09
CA TRP A 228 4.43 19.16 5.67
C TRP A 228 4.49 19.39 4.18
N GLU A 229 4.76 20.62 3.80
CA GLU A 229 5.07 21.02 2.44
C GLU A 229 6.59 21.05 2.24
N TRP A 230 7.08 20.33 1.24
CA TRP A 230 8.50 20.26 0.95
C TRP A 230 9.06 21.64 0.60
N GLY A 231 10.20 21.97 1.17
CA GLY A 231 10.84 23.29 1.03
C GLY A 231 10.50 24.28 2.13
N THR A 232 9.59 23.90 3.03
CA THR A 232 9.32 24.68 4.25
C THR A 232 9.97 24.00 5.47
N PRO A 233 10.21 24.72 6.58
CA PRO A 233 10.63 24.09 7.81
C PRO A 233 9.61 23.03 8.25
N LEU A 234 10.08 21.87 8.71
CA LEU A 234 9.21 20.85 9.28
C LEU A 234 8.62 21.37 10.59
N GLY A 235 7.31 21.65 10.59
CA GLY A 235 6.51 21.94 11.77
C GLY A 235 5.67 20.71 12.10
N TYR A 236 5.70 20.27 13.35
CA TYR A 236 4.85 19.19 13.85
C TYR A 236 3.90 19.76 14.88
N PRO A 237 2.58 19.87 14.60
CA PRO A 237 1.62 20.24 15.63
C PRO A 237 1.47 19.06 16.60
N THR A 238 1.75 19.28 17.87
CA THR A 238 1.36 18.38 18.95
C THR A 238 -0.15 18.47 19.16
N GLU A 239 -0.81 17.37 19.55
CA GLU A 239 -2.24 17.38 19.88
C GLU A 239 -2.57 18.31 21.06
N ASP A 240 -1.57 18.63 21.87
CA ASP A 240 -1.60 19.69 22.89
C ASP A 240 -0.62 20.79 22.48
N ASP A 241 -1.13 21.98 22.15
CA ASP A 241 -0.37 23.19 21.81
C ASP A 241 0.57 23.67 22.95
N THR A 242 0.74 22.89 24.02
CA THR A 242 1.47 23.22 25.24
C THR A 242 2.87 22.62 25.34
N GLU A 243 3.20 21.58 24.53
CA GLU A 243 4.55 21.02 24.53
C GLU A 243 5.41 21.66 23.42
N SER A 244 6.47 22.33 23.83
CA SER A 244 7.48 22.89 22.93
C SER A 244 8.21 21.74 22.23
N ILE A 245 8.00 21.58 20.92
CA ILE A 245 8.76 20.64 20.08
C ILE A 245 10.23 21.01 20.19
N THR A 246 11.03 20.08 20.67
CA THR A 246 12.47 20.27 20.74
C THR A 246 13.11 19.98 19.36
N ARG A 247 14.28 20.56 19.12
CA ARG A 247 15.05 20.27 17.90
C ARG A 247 15.41 18.77 17.80
N GLU A 248 15.47 18.06 18.93
CA GLU A 248 15.73 16.63 19.00
C GLU A 248 14.53 15.79 18.50
N ASP A 249 13.31 16.27 18.73
CA ASP A 249 12.08 15.61 18.27
C ASP A 249 11.95 15.63 16.74
N LEU A 250 12.64 16.54 16.07
CA LEU A 250 12.68 16.65 14.59
C LEU A 250 13.87 15.90 13.95
N CYS A 251 14.66 15.15 14.74
CA CYS A 251 15.76 14.34 14.20
C CYS A 251 15.28 12.93 13.83
N PHE A 252 15.49 12.54 12.60
CA PHE A 252 15.14 11.23 12.08
C PHE A 252 16.36 10.48 11.57
N ASP A 253 16.42 9.16 11.83
CA ASP A 253 17.51 8.28 11.37
C ASP A 253 17.22 7.73 9.96
N VAL A 254 15.93 7.57 9.62
CA VAL A 254 15.45 6.95 8.39
C VAL A 254 14.36 7.78 7.76
N VAL A 255 14.47 7.98 6.45
CA VAL A 255 13.44 8.60 5.63
C VAL A 255 12.88 7.54 4.67
N LEU A 256 11.56 7.36 4.67
CA LEU A 256 10.84 6.50 3.74
C LEU A 256 10.13 7.36 2.70
N GLY A 257 9.88 6.79 1.53
CA GLY A 257 9.06 7.41 0.51
C GLY A 257 8.76 6.46 -0.64
N ALA A 258 7.51 6.50 -1.10
CA ALA A 258 7.03 5.67 -2.20
C ALA A 258 6.26 6.53 -3.20
N ASP A 259 6.60 6.41 -4.50
CA ASP A 259 5.98 7.15 -5.61
C ASP A 259 5.92 8.68 -5.42
N LEU A 260 6.96 9.27 -4.85
CA LEU A 260 7.06 10.72 -4.54
C LEU A 260 7.08 11.63 -5.78
N VAL A 261 7.09 11.08 -6.98
CA VAL A 261 7.35 11.84 -8.21
C VAL A 261 6.06 12.45 -8.74
N ARG A 262 5.83 13.72 -8.40
CA ARG A 262 4.78 14.52 -9.02
C ARG A 262 5.30 15.44 -10.14
N ASP A 263 6.60 15.79 -10.14
CA ASP A 263 7.23 16.67 -11.10
C ASP A 263 8.76 16.46 -11.14
N VAL A 264 9.43 16.87 -12.22
CA VAL A 264 10.90 16.88 -12.36
C VAL A 264 11.56 17.69 -11.23
N SER A 265 10.82 18.66 -10.66
CA SER A 265 11.19 19.39 -9.45
C SER A 265 11.37 18.52 -8.20
N SER A 266 10.85 17.31 -8.17
CA SER A 266 11.01 16.39 -7.04
C SER A 266 12.47 15.92 -6.84
N PHE A 267 13.32 16.05 -7.88
CA PHE A 267 14.77 15.91 -7.74
C PHE A 267 15.40 17.06 -6.95
N ILE A 268 14.77 18.23 -6.93
CA ILE A 268 15.12 19.35 -6.06
C ILE A 268 14.84 19.00 -4.59
N LEU A 269 13.99 18.01 -4.30
CA LEU A 269 13.67 17.54 -2.96
C LEU A 269 14.91 17.19 -2.15
N PHE A 270 15.90 16.54 -2.76
CA PHE A 270 17.16 16.26 -2.08
C PHE A 270 17.97 17.53 -1.78
N GLY A 271 17.93 18.52 -2.65
CA GLY A 271 18.50 19.84 -2.38
C GLY A 271 17.75 20.57 -1.25
N ILE A 272 16.45 20.40 -1.18
CA ILE A 272 15.55 21.00 -0.18
C ILE A 272 15.72 20.32 1.18
N LEU A 273 15.79 18.99 1.25
CA LEU A 273 16.10 18.27 2.49
C LEU A 273 17.44 18.72 3.09
N GLY A 274 18.41 19.08 2.24
CA GLY A 274 19.67 19.71 2.68
C GLY A 274 19.51 21.13 3.22
N SER A 275 18.51 21.88 2.76
CA SER A 275 18.28 23.29 3.16
C SER A 275 17.34 23.49 4.34
N THR A 276 16.51 22.48 4.68
CA THR A 276 15.50 22.56 5.77
C THR A 276 16.05 22.27 7.18
N GLY A 277 17.37 22.08 7.32
CA GLY A 277 17.98 21.76 8.62
C GLY A 277 17.76 20.31 9.09
N LEU A 278 16.94 19.51 8.39
CA LEU A 278 16.78 18.08 8.67
C LEU A 278 18.10 17.31 8.60
N MET A 279 19.08 17.85 7.83
CA MET A 279 20.38 17.25 7.57
C MET A 279 21.54 17.89 8.34
N GLU A 280 21.35 19.05 8.95
CA GLU A 280 22.47 19.83 9.52
C GLU A 280 22.82 19.48 10.96
N SER A 281 21.97 18.72 11.67
CA SER A 281 22.07 18.65 13.12
C SER A 281 22.89 17.51 13.73
N ARG A 282 23.32 16.50 12.96
CA ARG A 282 24.27 15.46 13.45
C ARG A 282 25.08 14.83 12.31
N PRO A 283 26.36 14.43 12.56
CA PRO A 283 27.17 13.64 11.61
C PRO A 283 26.79 12.15 11.70
N MET A 284 25.50 11.82 11.67
CA MET A 284 25.03 10.44 11.63
C MET A 284 24.57 10.08 10.22
N THR A 285 24.87 8.91 9.78
CA THR A 285 24.47 8.33 8.49
C THR A 285 22.94 8.21 8.43
N GLN A 286 22.28 9.22 7.90
CA GLN A 286 20.86 9.13 7.56
C GLN A 286 20.69 8.18 6.37
N THR A 287 19.77 7.25 6.48
CA THR A 287 19.46 6.28 5.43
C THR A 287 18.09 6.57 4.86
N TYR A 288 18.00 6.71 3.55
CA TYR A 288 16.76 6.94 2.82
C TYR A 288 16.36 5.69 2.06
N PHE A 289 15.11 5.31 2.12
CA PHE A 289 14.53 4.26 1.29
C PHE A 289 13.46 4.87 0.41
N LEU A 290 13.74 4.94 -0.87
CA LEU A 290 12.86 5.51 -1.87
C LEU A 290 12.45 4.41 -2.85
N CYS A 291 11.15 4.29 -3.09
CA CYS A 291 10.59 3.31 -3.99
C CYS A 291 9.80 4.01 -5.09
N PHE A 292 10.02 3.64 -6.33
CA PHE A 292 9.40 4.27 -7.50
C PHE A 292 8.81 3.24 -8.45
N SER A 293 7.59 3.51 -8.95
CA SER A 293 6.93 2.76 -10.00
C SER A 293 7.05 3.48 -11.36
N LEU A 294 7.33 2.71 -12.40
CA LEU A 294 7.37 3.24 -13.77
C LEU A 294 6.00 3.67 -14.30
N ARG A 295 4.90 3.15 -13.73
CA ARG A 295 3.53 3.43 -14.18
C ARG A 295 3.15 4.91 -14.05
N PHE A 296 3.52 5.52 -12.94
CA PHE A 296 3.23 6.94 -12.68
C PHE A 296 3.94 7.88 -13.63
N MET A 297 5.12 7.52 -14.08
CA MET A 297 5.92 8.34 -14.99
C MET A 297 5.45 8.26 -16.43
N THR A 298 4.91 7.13 -16.88
CA THR A 298 4.26 7.02 -18.20
C THR A 298 3.05 7.94 -18.28
N PHE A 299 2.28 8.07 -17.20
CA PHE A 299 1.13 8.96 -17.13
C PHE A 299 1.53 10.46 -17.20
N LEU A 300 2.61 10.86 -16.51
CA LEU A 300 3.12 12.24 -16.56
C LEU A 300 3.65 12.64 -17.93
N ILE A 301 4.25 11.71 -18.68
CA ILE A 301 4.74 11.95 -20.04
C ILE A 301 3.58 12.11 -21.03
N THR A 302 2.47 11.39 -20.83
CA THR A 302 1.30 11.44 -21.73
C THR A 302 0.41 12.67 -21.51
N THR A 303 0.51 13.36 -20.38
CA THR A 303 -0.32 14.55 -20.07
C THR A 303 0.31 15.89 -20.48
N ARG A 304 1.54 15.91 -21.04
CA ARG A 304 2.09 17.14 -21.62
C ARG A 304 1.45 17.48 -22.98
N PRO A 305 1.25 18.77 -23.31
CA PRO A 305 0.53 19.16 -24.52
C PRO A 305 1.25 18.68 -25.79
N LYS A 306 0.44 18.31 -26.79
CA LYS A 306 0.79 17.60 -28.03
C LYS A 306 1.81 18.29 -28.97
N SER A 307 2.33 19.49 -28.67
CA SER A 307 3.17 20.27 -29.60
C SER A 307 4.63 19.81 -29.72
N SER A 308 5.07 18.77 -29.00
CA SER A 308 6.44 18.23 -29.10
C SER A 308 6.50 16.70 -29.30
N PHE A 309 5.41 16.06 -29.73
CA PHE A 309 5.24 14.59 -29.67
C PHE A 309 5.51 13.83 -30.96
N SER A 310 5.95 14.50 -32.05
CA SER A 310 6.13 13.83 -33.35
C SER A 310 7.31 12.84 -33.45
N GLN A 311 8.08 12.62 -32.38
CA GLN A 311 9.23 11.70 -32.40
C GLN A 311 9.20 10.57 -31.32
N LEU A 312 8.11 10.37 -30.60
CA LEU A 312 8.07 9.43 -29.46
C LEU A 312 7.36 8.10 -29.75
N HIS A 313 7.22 7.71 -31.01
CA HIS A 313 6.56 6.47 -31.42
C HIS A 313 7.54 5.30 -31.60
N TYR A 314 8.43 5.06 -30.66
CA TYR A 314 9.27 3.87 -30.66
C TYR A 314 9.40 3.25 -29.27
N GLY A 315 8.70 2.15 -29.09
CA GLY A 315 8.94 1.02 -28.19
C GLY A 315 9.32 1.32 -26.74
N THR A 316 8.59 0.71 -25.82
CA THR A 316 8.81 0.71 -24.36
C THR A 316 10.28 0.56 -23.92
N ARG A 317 11.12 -0.14 -24.67
CA ARG A 317 12.57 -0.28 -24.40
C ARG A 317 13.38 1.02 -24.55
N ARG A 318 13.01 1.94 -25.44
CA ARG A 318 13.73 3.22 -25.62
C ARG A 318 13.28 4.28 -24.58
N LEU A 319 12.02 4.27 -24.19
CA LEU A 319 11.51 5.08 -23.08
C LEU A 319 12.19 4.70 -21.76
N SER A 320 12.34 3.41 -21.50
CA SER A 320 13.07 2.87 -20.36
C SER A 320 14.53 3.38 -20.32
N ARG A 321 15.30 3.35 -21.44
CA ARG A 321 16.69 3.85 -21.46
C ARG A 321 16.80 5.35 -21.20
N ARG A 322 15.95 6.19 -21.81
CA ARG A 322 15.98 7.64 -21.57
C ARG A 322 15.51 8.00 -20.17
N PHE A 323 14.61 7.22 -19.62
CA PHE A 323 14.16 7.38 -18.25
C PHE A 323 15.27 7.03 -17.25
N TRP A 324 15.94 5.91 -17.44
CA TRP A 324 17.11 5.54 -16.62
C TRP A 324 18.24 6.58 -16.74
N THR A 325 18.40 7.21 -17.87
CA THR A 325 19.31 8.35 -18.02
C THR A 325 18.86 9.52 -17.15
N LEU A 326 17.56 9.85 -17.07
CA LEU A 326 17.05 10.95 -16.25
C LEU A 326 17.07 10.63 -14.73
N VAL A 327 16.71 9.43 -14.32
CA VAL A 327 16.86 8.96 -12.93
C VAL A 327 18.33 8.75 -12.60
N GLY A 328 19.12 8.19 -13.53
CA GLY A 328 20.56 8.08 -13.43
C GLY A 328 21.23 9.45 -13.31
N TYR A 329 20.86 10.45 -14.10
CA TYR A 329 21.36 11.81 -13.96
C TYR A 329 21.02 12.43 -12.60
N GLY A 330 19.85 12.17 -12.05
CA GLY A 330 19.50 12.62 -10.70
C GLY A 330 20.37 11.94 -9.63
N VAL A 331 20.52 10.64 -9.72
CA VAL A 331 21.36 9.84 -8.83
C VAL A 331 22.84 10.16 -9.01
N ASP A 332 23.31 10.32 -10.27
CA ASP A 332 24.69 10.68 -10.60
C ASP A 332 24.99 12.14 -10.22
N TYR A 333 24.03 13.07 -10.39
CA TYR A 333 24.18 14.47 -9.95
C TYR A 333 24.43 14.59 -8.45
N PHE A 334 23.82 13.73 -7.64
CA PHE A 334 24.06 13.67 -6.19
C PHE A 334 25.37 12.95 -5.85
N ALA A 335 25.76 11.95 -6.62
CA ALA A 335 27.04 11.26 -6.47
C ALA A 335 28.23 12.19 -6.81
N ASP A 336 28.13 12.98 -7.86
CA ASP A 336 29.17 13.93 -8.29
C ASP A 336 29.43 15.05 -7.26
N ASN A 337 28.45 15.40 -6.44
CA ASN A 337 28.63 16.38 -5.35
C ASN A 337 29.19 15.79 -4.05
N ASN A 338 29.58 14.51 -4.02
CA ASN A 338 30.18 13.79 -2.87
C ASN A 338 29.37 13.85 -1.55
N ARG A 339 28.09 14.22 -1.62
CA ARG A 339 27.23 14.36 -0.42
C ARG A 339 26.38 13.14 -0.16
N PHE A 340 26.00 12.37 -1.20
CA PHE A 340 25.12 11.21 -1.07
C PHE A 340 25.55 10.05 -1.96
N LYS A 341 25.37 8.85 -1.45
CA LYS A 341 25.56 7.59 -2.20
C LYS A 341 24.20 6.90 -2.35
N ALA A 342 23.75 6.73 -3.58
CA ALA A 342 22.54 5.96 -3.88
C ALA A 342 22.90 4.56 -4.37
N VAL A 343 22.24 3.55 -3.83
CA VAL A 343 22.42 2.15 -4.20
C VAL A 343 21.03 1.56 -4.50
N CYS A 344 20.83 1.05 -5.71
CA CYS A 344 19.67 0.24 -6.03
C CYS A 344 19.78 -1.08 -5.25
N LEU A 345 18.77 -1.40 -4.44
CA LEU A 345 18.74 -2.65 -3.72
C LEU A 345 18.39 -3.79 -4.68
N PRO A 346 19.05 -4.94 -4.61
CA PRO A 346 18.73 -6.12 -5.41
C PRO A 346 17.49 -6.85 -4.85
N TYR A 347 16.41 -6.09 -4.65
CA TYR A 347 15.16 -6.62 -4.14
C TYR A 347 14.06 -6.50 -5.19
N GLU A 348 13.41 -7.61 -5.45
CA GLU A 348 12.24 -7.71 -6.32
C GLU A 348 11.12 -8.40 -5.53
N SER A 349 9.91 -7.86 -5.61
CA SER A 349 8.73 -8.56 -5.05
C SER A 349 8.50 -9.86 -5.80
N PRO A 350 7.99 -10.89 -5.12
CA PRO A 350 7.51 -12.09 -5.80
C PRO A 350 6.50 -11.75 -6.89
N GLN A 351 6.46 -12.54 -7.96
CA GLN A 351 5.43 -12.40 -8.99
C GLN A 351 4.03 -12.43 -8.38
N THR A 352 3.08 -11.73 -8.98
CA THR A 352 1.73 -11.49 -8.42
C THR A 352 1.05 -12.78 -7.93
N GLU A 353 1.16 -13.88 -8.69
CA GLU A 353 0.59 -15.19 -8.34
C GLU A 353 1.26 -15.85 -7.13
N ASN A 354 2.54 -15.54 -6.88
CA ASN A 354 3.35 -16.10 -5.79
C ASN A 354 3.32 -15.24 -4.51
N GLN A 355 2.68 -14.07 -4.54
CA GLN A 355 2.56 -13.22 -3.37
C GLN A 355 1.65 -13.85 -2.32
N THR A 356 2.02 -13.68 -1.05
CA THR A 356 1.26 -14.16 0.10
C THR A 356 0.64 -13.02 0.92
N GLY A 357 0.92 -11.78 0.56
CA GLY A 357 0.38 -10.57 1.19
C GLY A 357 0.85 -9.31 0.46
N PHE A 358 0.32 -8.14 0.84
CA PHE A 358 0.58 -6.86 0.18
C PHE A 358 0.55 -6.99 -1.34
N PHE A 359 -0.54 -7.58 -1.85
CA PHE A 359 -0.68 -7.94 -3.26
C PHE A 359 -0.61 -6.72 -4.16
N HIS A 360 0.24 -6.78 -5.18
CA HIS A 360 0.40 -5.73 -6.19
C HIS A 360 0.87 -6.30 -7.52
N GLU A 361 0.63 -5.56 -8.61
CA GLU A 361 1.09 -5.92 -9.93
C GLU A 361 2.61 -5.81 -10.02
N THR A 362 3.26 -6.80 -10.65
CA THR A 362 4.72 -6.87 -10.83
C THR A 362 5.15 -6.79 -12.29
N GLU A 363 4.20 -6.63 -13.23
CA GLU A 363 4.49 -6.43 -14.66
C GLU A 363 5.30 -5.16 -14.91
N ILE A 364 5.08 -4.13 -14.08
CA ILE A 364 5.84 -2.88 -14.12
C ILE A 364 6.93 -2.97 -13.05
N PRO A 365 8.22 -2.91 -13.44
CA PRO A 365 9.30 -2.98 -12.47
C PRO A 365 9.25 -1.84 -11.46
N ILE A 366 9.30 -2.20 -10.18
CA ILE A 366 9.44 -1.28 -9.06
C ILE A 366 10.84 -1.46 -8.49
N ARG A 367 11.53 -0.35 -8.18
CA ARG A 367 12.89 -0.40 -7.65
C ARG A 367 12.99 0.36 -6.35
N THR A 368 13.68 -0.23 -5.39
CA THR A 368 13.99 0.38 -4.10
C THR A 368 15.43 0.87 -4.10
N TYR A 369 15.64 2.12 -3.72
CA TYR A 369 16.95 2.72 -3.59
C TYR A 369 17.23 3.02 -2.12
N ARG A 370 18.44 2.67 -1.67
CA ARG A 370 19.00 3.13 -0.41
C ARG A 370 19.94 4.30 -0.70
N VAL A 371 19.65 5.45 -0.15
CA VAL A 371 20.48 6.65 -0.26
C VAL A 371 21.12 6.93 1.11
N THR A 372 22.42 7.10 1.16
CA THR A 372 23.17 7.42 2.37
C THR A 372 24.05 8.65 2.13
N ARG A 373 24.31 9.40 3.20
CA ARG A 373 25.25 10.52 3.19
C ARG A 373 26.66 10.04 3.40
#